data_d296d08798214da2c5ea6c40f9b54907
#
_entry.id   d296d08798214da2c5ea6c40f9b54907
#
_cell.length_a   1.000
_cell.length_b   1.000
_cell.length_c   1.000
_cell.angle_alpha   90.00
_cell.angle_beta   90.00
_cell.angle_gamma   90.00
#
_symmetry.space_group_name_H-M   'P 1'
#
loop_
_entity.id
_entity.type
_entity.pdbx_description
1 polymer ?
#
loop_
_entity_poly.entity_id
_entity_poly.type
_entity_poly.pdbx_seq_one_letter_code
_entity_poly.pdbx_strand_id
1 'polypeptide(L)'
;GEQQRVAIAIALANRPSLLLADEPTGSVDTQTSDMIMQIFRNLNRELGVTIVIVTHDLSLAGKVDRVVAIRDGMTSTEFIKRNPNLDLFGGDGKHRRIGDAHEEYVVVDRAGRLQVPKEFLQALQINERASMEFDGDKIIIRPPKSLEGETE
;
A
#
# COMPACT_ATOMS: atom_id res chain seq x y z
N GLY A 1 -7.70 -25.59 0.33
CA GLY A 1 -7.70 -25.27 1.76
C GLY A 1 -6.80 -26.16 2.60
N GLU A 2 -6.93 -27.49 2.52
CA GLU A 2 -6.10 -28.41 3.34
C GLU A 2 -4.63 -28.34 2.92
N GLN A 3 -4.36 -28.42 1.64
CA GLN A 3 -2.98 -28.31 1.11
C GLN A 3 -2.29 -27.02 1.53
N GLN A 4 -3.02 -25.91 1.56
CA GLN A 4 -2.47 -24.62 1.98
C GLN A 4 -2.11 -24.61 3.47
N ARG A 5 -2.95 -25.21 4.32
CA ARG A 5 -2.62 -25.34 5.74
C ARG A 5 -1.40 -26.21 5.98
N VAL A 6 -1.23 -27.28 5.22
CA VAL A 6 -0.03 -28.14 5.27
C VAL A 6 1.20 -27.35 4.85
N ALA A 7 1.13 -26.57 3.77
CA ALA A 7 2.23 -25.72 3.31
C ALA A 7 2.64 -24.69 4.38
N ILE A 8 1.67 -24.05 5.03
CA ILE A 8 1.92 -23.12 6.13
C ILE A 8 2.61 -23.85 7.31
N ALA A 9 2.14 -25.05 7.69
CA ALA A 9 2.74 -25.81 8.77
C ALA A 9 4.20 -26.22 8.46
N ILE A 10 4.49 -26.62 7.23
CA ILE A 10 5.86 -26.95 6.78
C ILE A 10 6.75 -25.69 6.86
N ALA A 11 6.28 -24.54 6.38
CA ALA A 11 7.03 -23.29 6.41
C ALA A 11 7.37 -22.84 7.84
N LEU A 12 6.54 -23.19 8.83
CA LEU A 12 6.73 -22.85 10.24
C LEU A 12 7.62 -23.84 11.01
N ALA A 13 7.96 -25.00 10.44
CA ALA A 13 8.68 -26.06 11.14
C ALA A 13 10.01 -25.58 11.76
N ASN A 14 10.70 -24.64 11.11
CA ASN A 14 11.98 -24.08 11.56
C ASN A 14 11.81 -22.77 12.39
N ARG A 15 10.61 -22.45 12.83
CA ARG A 15 10.31 -21.22 13.61
C ARG A 15 10.89 -19.95 12.95
N PRO A 16 10.54 -19.64 11.71
CA PRO A 16 11.07 -18.47 11.02
C PRO A 16 10.55 -17.18 11.66
N SER A 17 11.34 -16.10 11.56
CA SER A 17 10.91 -14.75 11.91
C SER A 17 10.12 -14.06 10.78
N LEU A 18 10.27 -14.55 9.54
CA LEU A 18 9.63 -14.04 8.34
C LEU A 18 9.01 -15.19 7.54
N LEU A 19 7.75 -15.05 7.17
CA LEU A 19 7.02 -15.94 6.27
C LEU A 19 6.65 -15.18 5.00
N LEU A 20 6.99 -15.75 3.84
CA LEU A 20 6.61 -15.22 2.53
C LEU A 20 5.50 -16.09 1.95
N ALA A 21 4.40 -15.49 1.55
CA ALA A 21 3.25 -16.16 0.97
C ALA A 21 2.91 -15.52 -0.39
N ASP A 22 3.02 -16.33 -1.44
CA ASP A 22 2.70 -15.93 -2.80
C ASP A 22 1.33 -16.50 -3.18
N GLU A 23 0.37 -15.61 -3.48
CA GLU A 23 -1.03 -15.92 -3.80
C GLU A 23 -1.67 -16.97 -2.86
N PRO A 24 -1.60 -16.81 -1.53
CA PRO A 24 -1.98 -17.87 -0.59
C PRO A 24 -3.48 -18.20 -0.61
N THR A 25 -4.28 -17.35 -1.23
CA THR A 25 -5.74 -17.49 -1.34
C THR A 25 -6.24 -17.61 -2.78
N GLY A 26 -5.36 -17.62 -3.77
CA GLY A 26 -5.71 -17.54 -5.19
C GLY A 26 -6.50 -18.73 -5.75
N SER A 27 -6.50 -19.89 -5.07
CA SER A 27 -7.15 -21.12 -5.55
C SER A 27 -8.19 -21.66 -4.56
N VAL A 28 -8.72 -20.82 -3.66
CA VAL A 28 -9.67 -21.25 -2.63
C VAL A 28 -10.90 -20.35 -2.60
N ASP A 29 -12.00 -20.89 -2.07
CA ASP A 29 -13.22 -20.12 -1.85
C ASP A 29 -13.05 -19.06 -0.76
N THR A 30 -13.99 -18.12 -0.68
CA THR A 30 -13.94 -16.98 0.25
C THR A 30 -13.85 -17.42 1.71
N GLN A 31 -14.59 -18.46 2.10
CA GLN A 31 -14.58 -18.96 3.49
C GLN A 31 -13.19 -19.54 3.85
N THR A 32 -12.60 -20.30 2.95
CA THR A 32 -11.24 -20.82 3.11
C THR A 32 -10.21 -19.70 3.10
N SER A 33 -10.36 -18.69 2.25
CA SER A 33 -9.52 -17.48 2.26
C SER A 33 -9.55 -16.79 3.62
N ASP A 34 -10.73 -16.57 4.19
CA ASP A 34 -10.87 -15.95 5.51
C ASP A 34 -10.20 -16.79 6.62
N MET A 35 -10.32 -18.11 6.54
CA MET A 35 -9.64 -19.01 7.48
C MET A 35 -8.12 -18.92 7.38
N ILE A 36 -7.55 -18.88 6.17
CA ILE A 36 -6.11 -18.72 5.95
C ILE A 36 -5.63 -17.37 6.52
N MET A 37 -6.36 -16.29 6.25
CA MET A 37 -6.03 -14.97 6.79
C MET A 37 -6.12 -14.92 8.32
N GLN A 38 -7.05 -15.67 8.92
CA GLN A 38 -7.13 -15.80 10.37
C GLN A 38 -5.92 -16.56 10.94
N ILE A 39 -5.48 -17.63 10.27
CA ILE A 39 -4.25 -18.36 10.65
C ILE A 39 -3.05 -17.40 10.62
N PHE A 40 -2.87 -16.64 9.56
CA PHE A 40 -1.77 -15.67 9.46
C PHE A 40 -1.81 -14.63 10.58
N ARG A 41 -2.98 -14.08 10.91
CA ARG A 41 -3.12 -13.15 12.03
C ARG A 41 -2.75 -13.77 13.38
N ASN A 42 -3.16 -14.99 13.61
CA ASN A 42 -2.83 -15.70 14.84
C ASN A 42 -1.32 -15.96 14.95
N LEU A 43 -0.68 -16.41 13.85
CA LEU A 43 0.76 -16.61 13.79
C LEU A 43 1.55 -15.32 14.07
N ASN A 44 1.12 -14.21 13.49
CA ASN A 44 1.75 -12.92 13.75
C ASN A 44 1.59 -12.50 15.22
N ARG A 45 0.39 -12.62 15.81
CA ARG A 45 0.11 -12.20 17.19
C ARG A 45 0.74 -13.10 18.24
N GLU A 46 0.68 -14.42 18.06
CA GLU A 46 1.10 -15.39 19.07
C GLU A 46 2.58 -15.73 18.98
N LEU A 47 3.14 -15.78 17.76
CA LEU A 47 4.53 -16.17 17.51
C LEU A 47 5.43 -15.01 17.09
N GLY A 48 4.88 -13.81 16.85
CA GLY A 48 5.64 -12.65 16.40
C GLY A 48 6.22 -12.78 14.98
N VAL A 49 5.72 -13.73 14.17
CA VAL A 49 6.19 -13.96 12.81
C VAL A 49 5.75 -12.79 11.92
N THR A 50 6.68 -12.15 11.22
CA THR A 50 6.35 -11.20 10.17
C THR A 50 5.86 -11.95 8.94
N ILE A 51 4.72 -11.56 8.37
CA ILE A 51 4.13 -12.24 7.21
C ILE A 51 4.02 -11.26 6.07
N VAL A 52 4.66 -11.58 4.94
CA VAL A 52 4.56 -10.82 3.69
C VAL A 52 3.72 -11.64 2.71
N ILE A 53 2.61 -11.06 2.27
CA ILE A 53 1.70 -11.68 1.31
C ILE A 53 1.81 -10.92 0.00
N VAL A 54 2.09 -11.62 -1.09
CA VAL A 54 2.00 -11.10 -2.46
C VAL A 54 0.70 -11.59 -3.06
N THR A 55 -0.13 -10.67 -3.54
CA THR A 55 -1.42 -11.01 -4.14
C THR A 55 -1.94 -9.88 -5.03
N HIS A 56 -2.77 -10.21 -5.99
CA HIS A 56 -3.56 -9.26 -6.77
C HIS A 56 -4.99 -9.08 -6.23
N ASP A 57 -5.37 -9.82 -5.18
CA ASP A 57 -6.69 -9.73 -4.56
C ASP A 57 -6.79 -8.55 -3.59
N LEU A 58 -7.36 -7.44 -4.06
CA LEU A 58 -7.57 -6.23 -3.27
C LEU A 58 -8.53 -6.43 -2.08
N SER A 59 -9.33 -7.49 -2.05
CA SER A 59 -10.22 -7.77 -0.92
C SER A 59 -9.46 -8.11 0.37
N LEU A 60 -8.21 -8.53 0.24
CA LEU A 60 -7.34 -8.82 1.38
C LEU A 60 -6.79 -7.56 2.05
N ALA A 61 -6.81 -6.41 1.38
CA ALA A 61 -6.25 -5.15 1.90
C ALA A 61 -6.83 -4.78 3.28
N GLY A 62 -8.15 -4.94 3.48
CA GLY A 62 -8.80 -4.67 4.77
C GLY A 62 -8.47 -5.68 5.88
N LYS A 63 -7.80 -6.79 5.56
CA LYS A 63 -7.50 -7.90 6.49
C LYS A 63 -6.08 -7.90 7.02
N VAL A 64 -5.23 -6.98 6.58
CA VAL A 64 -3.81 -6.85 6.95
C VAL A 64 -3.53 -5.49 7.59
N ASP A 65 -2.39 -5.36 8.25
CA ASP A 65 -2.03 -4.11 8.94
C ASP A 65 -1.37 -3.10 8.00
N ARG A 66 -0.72 -3.57 6.94
CA ARG A 66 -0.01 -2.75 5.97
C ARG A 66 -0.17 -3.31 4.56
N VAL A 67 -0.46 -2.46 3.60
CA VAL A 67 -0.53 -2.79 2.17
C VAL A 67 0.44 -1.90 1.42
N VAL A 68 1.25 -2.49 0.55
CA VAL A 68 2.16 -1.76 -0.33
C VAL A 68 1.77 -2.08 -1.77
N ALA A 69 1.37 -1.05 -2.51
CA ALA A 69 1.09 -1.19 -3.94
C ALA A 69 2.38 -1.13 -4.75
N ILE A 70 2.60 -2.15 -5.60
CA ILE A 70 3.73 -2.20 -6.53
C ILE A 70 3.16 -1.97 -7.93
N ARG A 71 3.72 -0.98 -8.65
CA ARG A 71 3.39 -0.68 -10.05
C ARG A 71 4.68 -0.50 -10.84
N ASP A 72 4.76 -1.11 -11.99
CA ASP A 72 5.93 -1.03 -12.88
C ASP A 72 7.27 -1.38 -12.15
N GLY A 73 7.22 -2.36 -11.23
CA GLY A 73 8.37 -2.79 -10.44
C GLY A 73 8.80 -1.82 -9.34
N MET A 74 8.01 -0.77 -9.08
CA MET A 74 8.28 0.24 -8.05
C MET A 74 7.15 0.30 -7.01
N THR A 75 7.52 0.57 -5.76
CA THR A 75 6.54 0.87 -4.71
C THR A 75 5.93 2.25 -4.98
N SER A 76 4.59 2.32 -5.05
CA SER A 76 3.88 3.57 -5.36
C SER A 76 3.13 4.14 -4.16
N THR A 77 2.33 3.33 -3.51
CA THR A 77 1.43 3.76 -2.44
C THR A 77 1.47 2.74 -1.31
N GLU A 78 1.39 3.24 -0.09
CA GLU A 78 1.32 2.44 1.12
C GLU A 78 0.04 2.78 1.87
N PHE A 79 -0.67 1.75 2.35
CA PHE A 79 -1.84 1.89 3.22
C PHE A 79 -1.52 1.25 4.56
N ILE A 80 -1.62 2.03 5.63
CA ILE A 80 -1.34 1.58 6.99
C ILE A 80 -2.63 1.59 7.78
N LYS A 81 -2.92 0.52 8.50
CA LYS A 81 -4.09 0.43 9.37
C LYS A 81 -4.00 1.48 10.46
N ARG A 82 -5.04 2.30 10.57
CA ARG A 82 -5.13 3.34 11.59
C ARG A 82 -5.12 2.71 12.98
N ASN A 83 -4.14 3.08 13.79
CA ASN A 83 -4.16 2.75 15.21
C ASN A 83 -4.99 3.84 15.91
N PRO A 84 -6.18 3.53 16.48
CA PRO A 84 -7.03 4.53 17.12
C PRO A 84 -6.37 5.23 18.31
N ASN A 85 -5.24 4.71 18.81
CA ASN A 85 -4.48 5.31 19.91
C ASN A 85 -3.31 6.21 19.46
N LEU A 86 -3.13 6.43 18.17
CA LEU A 86 -2.00 7.21 17.63
C LEU A 86 -2.47 8.44 16.81
N ASP A 87 -3.47 9.15 17.31
CA ASP A 87 -3.86 10.48 16.79
C ASP A 87 -2.83 11.55 17.20
N LEU A 88 -1.56 11.41 16.82
CA LEU A 88 -0.51 12.38 17.15
C LEU A 88 -0.16 13.38 16.04
N PHE A 89 -0.77 13.25 14.85
CA PHE A 89 -0.58 14.24 13.78
C PHE A 89 -1.91 14.55 13.11
N GLY A 90 -2.61 15.53 13.65
CA GLY A 90 -3.73 16.18 13.01
C GLY A 90 -3.26 16.88 11.73
N GLY A 91 -3.58 16.32 10.59
CA GLY A 91 -3.35 16.90 9.28
C GLY A 91 -4.62 16.84 8.44
N ASP A 92 -5.14 18.02 8.05
CA ASP A 92 -6.31 18.22 7.16
C ASP A 92 -6.09 17.76 5.70
N GLY A 93 -5.32 16.70 5.50
CA GLY A 93 -5.14 16.07 4.19
C GLY A 93 -6.29 15.09 3.90
N LYS A 94 -7.03 15.31 2.82
CA LYS A 94 -8.02 14.36 2.29
C LYS A 94 -7.31 13.09 1.83
N HIS A 95 -7.04 12.19 2.77
CA HIS A 95 -6.50 10.86 2.47
C HIS A 95 -7.59 9.98 1.88
N ARG A 96 -7.29 9.36 0.75
CA ARG A 96 -8.16 8.36 0.11
C ARG A 96 -8.13 7.09 0.97
N ARG A 97 -9.26 6.65 1.48
CA ARG A 97 -9.36 5.53 2.40
C ARG A 97 -9.63 4.23 1.65
N ILE A 98 -8.84 3.20 1.92
CA ILE A 98 -9.26 1.82 1.65
C ILE A 98 -10.06 1.35 2.87
N GLY A 99 -11.38 1.61 2.85
CA GLY A 99 -12.23 1.40 4.03
C GLY A 99 -11.89 2.35 5.18
N ASP A 100 -12.69 2.34 6.25
CA ASP A 100 -12.52 3.26 7.40
C ASP A 100 -11.29 2.98 8.28
N ALA A 101 -10.45 2.01 7.92
CA ALA A 101 -9.40 1.48 8.78
C ALA A 101 -7.96 1.77 8.35
N HIS A 102 -7.71 2.30 7.13
CA HIS A 102 -6.36 2.52 6.61
C HIS A 102 -6.18 3.97 6.14
N GLU A 103 -4.98 4.50 6.34
CA GLU A 103 -4.53 5.77 5.77
C GLU A 103 -3.61 5.50 4.58
N GLU A 104 -3.78 6.27 3.50
CA GLU A 104 -2.99 6.17 2.28
C GLU A 104 -1.79 7.12 2.33
N TYR A 105 -0.61 6.58 2.09
CA TYR A 105 0.63 7.33 1.98
C TYR A 105 1.30 7.09 0.65
N VAL A 106 1.85 8.13 0.03
CA VAL A 106 2.73 7.99 -1.14
C VAL A 106 4.14 7.68 -0.65
N VAL A 107 4.75 6.64 -1.22
CA VAL A 107 6.10 6.22 -0.83
C VAL A 107 7.13 7.14 -1.50
N VAL A 108 8.03 7.72 -0.70
CA VAL A 108 9.20 8.46 -1.17
C VAL A 108 10.42 7.55 -1.05
N ASP A 109 11.12 7.32 -2.15
CA ASP A 109 12.32 6.47 -2.15
C ASP A 109 13.55 7.19 -1.56
N ARG A 110 14.66 6.46 -1.39
CA ARG A 110 15.90 7.03 -0.83
C ARG A 110 16.52 8.13 -1.69
N ALA A 111 16.15 8.23 -2.96
CA ALA A 111 16.59 9.29 -3.87
C ALA A 111 15.65 10.49 -3.87
N GLY A 112 14.62 10.50 -3.02
CA GLY A 112 13.63 11.57 -2.93
C GLY A 112 12.57 11.53 -4.03
N ARG A 113 12.39 10.39 -4.74
CA ARG A 113 11.39 10.23 -5.79
C ARG A 113 10.11 9.69 -5.21
N LEU A 114 8.98 10.21 -5.67
CA LEU A 114 7.65 9.69 -5.41
C LEU A 114 6.91 9.47 -6.72
N GLN A 115 5.99 8.52 -6.74
CA GLN A 115 5.12 8.28 -7.88
C GLN A 115 3.77 8.96 -7.64
N VAL A 116 3.51 10.04 -8.36
CA VAL A 116 2.21 10.71 -8.29
C VAL A 116 1.14 9.80 -8.92
N PRO A 117 0.00 9.54 -8.25
CA PRO A 117 -1.09 8.74 -8.81
C PRO A 117 -1.52 9.26 -10.19
N LYS A 118 -1.68 8.35 -11.16
CA LYS A 118 -2.03 8.72 -12.55
C LYS A 118 -3.32 9.53 -12.65
N GLU A 119 -4.29 9.26 -11.77
CA GLU A 119 -5.55 9.99 -11.70
C GLU A 119 -5.37 11.48 -11.34
N PHE A 120 -4.38 11.82 -10.50
CA PHE A 120 -4.08 13.22 -10.17
C PHE A 120 -3.41 13.93 -11.35
N LEU A 121 -2.48 13.23 -12.02
CA LEU A 121 -1.84 13.75 -13.23
C LEU A 121 -2.87 14.00 -14.34
N GLN A 122 -3.81 13.07 -14.54
CA GLN A 122 -4.89 13.20 -15.52
C GLN A 122 -5.86 14.34 -15.16
N ALA A 123 -6.26 14.44 -13.89
CA ALA A 123 -7.15 15.50 -13.42
C ALA A 123 -6.53 16.91 -13.62
N LEU A 124 -5.21 17.02 -13.50
CA LEU A 124 -4.46 18.24 -13.70
C LEU A 124 -3.94 18.41 -15.13
N GLN A 125 -4.21 17.47 -16.04
CA GLN A 125 -3.71 17.44 -17.41
C GLN A 125 -2.17 17.52 -17.51
N ILE A 126 -1.48 16.94 -16.54
CA ILE A 126 -0.01 16.87 -16.51
C ILE A 126 0.43 15.62 -17.27
N ASN A 127 1.15 15.79 -18.37
CA ASN A 127 1.64 14.69 -19.20
C ASN A 127 3.15 14.46 -19.02
N GLU A 128 3.98 15.43 -19.42
CA GLU A 128 5.44 15.28 -19.47
C GLU A 128 6.18 16.15 -18.45
N ARG A 129 5.62 17.32 -18.14
CA ARG A 129 6.25 18.34 -17.29
C ARG A 129 5.26 18.87 -16.28
N ALA A 130 5.77 19.16 -15.09
CA ALA A 130 5.03 19.87 -14.04
C ALA A 130 5.91 20.94 -13.43
N SER A 131 5.33 22.01 -12.96
CA SER A 131 5.99 22.95 -12.05
C SER A 131 5.82 22.46 -10.62
N MET A 132 6.86 22.62 -9.81
CA MET A 132 6.85 22.26 -8.40
C MET A 132 7.26 23.48 -7.57
N GLU A 133 6.45 23.80 -6.58
CA GLU A 133 6.64 24.92 -5.67
C GLU A 133 6.67 24.39 -4.24
N PHE A 134 7.56 24.93 -3.40
CA PHE A 134 7.59 24.69 -1.98
C PHE A 134 6.94 25.89 -1.26
N ASP A 135 5.90 25.62 -0.48
CA ASP A 135 5.14 26.61 0.27
C ASP A 135 5.20 26.28 1.78
N GLY A 136 6.40 26.43 2.33
CA GLY A 136 6.70 26.31 3.75
C GLY A 136 6.51 24.92 4.37
N ASP A 137 5.32 24.36 4.30
CA ASP A 137 4.93 23.08 4.90
C ASP A 137 4.44 22.04 3.89
N LYS A 138 4.35 22.42 2.59
CA LYS A 138 3.82 21.56 1.53
C LYS A 138 4.54 21.73 0.21
N ILE A 139 4.49 20.69 -0.63
CA ILE A 139 4.93 20.72 -2.01
C ILE A 139 3.68 20.79 -2.90
N ILE A 140 3.64 21.77 -3.79
CA ILE A 140 2.54 21.97 -4.74
C ILE A 140 3.01 21.60 -6.13
N ILE A 141 2.29 20.70 -6.80
CA ILE A 141 2.55 20.29 -8.17
C ILE A 141 1.45 20.88 -9.07
N ARG A 142 1.83 21.57 -10.13
CA ARG A 142 0.91 22.20 -11.07
C ARG A 142 1.29 21.88 -12.51
N PRO A 143 0.34 21.99 -13.48
CA PRO A 143 0.69 22.02 -14.88
C PRO A 143 1.72 23.13 -15.16
N PRO A 144 2.62 22.94 -16.14
CA PRO A 144 3.51 24.01 -16.54
C PRO A 144 2.68 25.22 -17.00
N LYS A 145 3.09 26.41 -16.61
CA LYS A 145 2.50 27.63 -17.17
C LYS A 145 2.72 27.59 -18.67
N SER A 146 1.66 27.66 -19.45
CA SER A 146 1.77 27.86 -20.90
C SER A 146 2.68 29.08 -21.14
N LEU A 147 3.75 28.91 -21.90
CA LEU A 147 4.52 30.02 -22.43
C LEU A 147 3.63 30.66 -23.50
N GLU A 148 2.58 31.36 -23.11
CA GLU A 148 1.88 32.30 -23.96
C GLU A 148 2.73 33.57 -23.97
N GLY A 149 3.41 33.78 -25.07
CA GLY A 149 4.07 35.04 -25.34
C GLY A 149 5.46 34.93 -25.92
N GLU A 150 5.60 34.32 -27.11
CA GLU A 150 6.59 34.71 -28.11
C GLU A 150 6.02 34.40 -29.50
N THR A 151 5.11 35.27 -29.94
CA THR A 151 4.85 35.52 -31.35
C THR A 151 5.03 37.02 -31.56
N GLU A 152 6.22 37.37 -32.00
CA GLU A 152 6.45 38.49 -32.91
C GLU A 152 7.26 37.99 -34.09
#